data_550ef01d4b4779cf2f359d7cdda9424b
#
_entry.id   550ef01d4b4779cf2f359d7cdda9424b
#
_cell.length_a   1.000
_cell.length_b   1.000
_cell.length_c   1.000
_cell.angle_alpha   90.00
_cell.angle_beta   90.00
_cell.angle_gamma   90.00
#
_symmetry.space_group_name_H-M   'P 1'
#
loop_
_entity.id
_entity.type
_entity.pdbx_description
1 polymer ?
#
loop_
_entity_poly.entity_id
_entity_poly.type
_entity_poly.pdbx_seq_one_letter_code
_entity_poly.pdbx_strand_id
1 'polypeptide(L)' 'MKETFPPGEGLSRSEESYRRLSQRISSGEFKPGDRFPGEPQLAIELGISRVTLRRVLDRLTAEGVVERRAGAGTYLR' A
#
# COMPACT_ATOMS: atom_id res chain seq x y z
N MET A 1 -24.77 -3.24 -10.14
CA MET A 1 -24.60 -2.98 -9.71
C MET A 1 -24.18 -2.63 -9.56
N LYS A 2 -23.80 -2.68 -9.61
CA LYS A 2 -23.37 -2.39 -9.30
C LYS A 2 -22.94 -1.76 -9.17
N GLU A 3 -22.68 -1.69 -9.22
CA GLU A 3 -22.33 -1.23 -8.88
C GLU A 3 -22.03 -0.46 -8.76
N THR A 4 -22.11 -0.13 -8.98
CA THR A 4 -21.92 0.58 -8.76
C THR A 4 -21.38 1.21 -8.42
N PHE A 5 -20.91 1.47 -8.36
CA PHE A 5 -20.37 2.13 -7.64
C PHE A 5 -19.49 3.14 -7.71
N PRO A 6 -19.44 4.06 -8.13
CA PRO A 6 -18.41 4.90 -8.58
C PRO A 6 -17.63 5.60 -7.50
N PRO A 7 -18.23 6.40 -6.64
CA PRO A 7 -17.39 6.97 -5.55
C PRO A 7 -16.82 5.88 -4.68
N GLY A 8 -17.57 4.84 -4.53
CA GLY A 8 -17.10 3.71 -3.75
C GLY A 8 -15.96 2.99 -4.42
N GLU A 9 -15.88 3.11 -5.73
CA GLU A 9 -14.84 2.42 -6.48
C GLU A 9 -13.45 2.85 -6.09
N GLY A 10 -13.21 4.15 -6.01
CA GLY A 10 -11.91 4.65 -5.63
C GLY A 10 -11.53 4.21 -4.22
N LEU A 11 -12.48 4.31 -3.31
CA LEU A 11 -12.25 3.87 -1.95
C LEU A 11 -12.08 2.37 -1.87
N SER A 12 -12.87 1.63 -2.67
CA SER A 12 -12.76 0.17 -2.70
C SER A 12 -11.40 -0.27 -3.18
N ARG A 13 -10.83 0.42 -4.17
CA ARG A 13 -9.50 0.08 -4.66
C ARG A 13 -8.44 0.31 -3.60
N SER A 14 -8.53 1.42 -2.89
CA SER A 14 -7.59 1.69 -1.82
C SER A 14 -7.72 0.64 -0.73
N GLU A 15 -8.94 0.30 -0.37
CA GLU A 15 -9.18 -0.69 0.68
C GLU A 15 -8.66 -2.06 0.26
N GLU A 16 -8.95 -2.46 -0.97
CA GLU A 16 -8.49 -3.75 -1.46
C GLU A 16 -6.97 -3.80 -1.53
N SER A 17 -6.36 -2.72 -2.01
CA SER A 17 -4.90 -2.66 -2.11
C SER A 17 -4.26 -2.67 -0.73
N TYR A 18 -4.89 -1.99 0.21
CA TYR A 18 -4.42 -2.01 1.59
C TYR A 18 -4.42 -3.44 2.13
N ARG A 19 -5.50 -4.19 1.90
CA ARG A 19 -5.57 -5.57 2.36
C ARG A 19 -4.53 -6.44 1.70
N ARG A 20 -4.34 -6.27 0.40
CA ARG A 20 -3.37 -7.08 -0.33
C ARG A 20 -1.96 -6.83 0.17
N LEU A 21 -1.60 -5.57 0.38
CA LEU A 21 -0.27 -5.27 0.89
C LEU A 21 -0.13 -5.74 2.33
N SER A 22 -1.17 -5.58 3.14
CA SER A 22 -1.15 -6.07 4.51
C SER A 22 -0.97 -7.58 4.56
N GLN A 23 -1.58 -8.31 3.63
CA GLN A 23 -1.41 -9.76 3.56
C GLN A 23 0.01 -10.13 3.20
N ARG A 24 0.63 -9.40 2.27
CA ARG A 24 2.01 -9.66 1.91
C ARG A 24 2.93 -9.46 3.12
N ILE A 25 2.63 -8.45 3.91
CA ILE A 25 3.40 -8.20 5.13
C ILE A 25 3.16 -9.32 6.14
N SER A 26 1.91 -9.70 6.35
CA SER A 26 1.57 -10.73 7.32
C SER A 26 2.12 -12.10 6.93
N SER A 27 2.23 -12.35 5.65
CA SER A 27 2.74 -13.66 5.18
C SER A 27 4.25 -13.79 5.36
N GLY A 28 4.92 -12.73 5.77
CA GLY A 28 6.37 -12.79 5.97
C GLY A 28 7.17 -12.44 4.73
N GLU A 29 6.51 -11.94 3.68
CA GLU A 29 7.22 -11.53 2.49
C GLU A 29 8.21 -10.41 2.80
N PHE A 30 7.86 -9.56 3.75
CA PHE A 30 8.74 -8.49 4.24
C PHE A 30 8.98 -8.72 5.72
N LYS A 31 10.20 -8.47 6.16
CA LYS A 31 10.57 -8.59 7.56
C LYS A 31 10.84 -7.22 8.14
N PRO A 32 10.74 -7.05 9.45
CA PRO A 32 11.08 -5.77 10.06
C PRO A 32 12.44 -5.30 9.61
N GLY A 33 12.50 -4.05 9.17
CA GLY A 33 13.71 -3.45 8.64
C GLY A 33 13.87 -3.56 7.15
N ASP A 34 13.08 -4.40 6.48
CA ASP A 34 13.17 -4.55 5.03
C ASP A 34 12.67 -3.30 4.33
N ARG A 35 13.35 -2.97 3.26
CA ARG A 35 12.92 -1.88 2.39
C ARG A 35 11.90 -2.41 1.38
N PHE A 36 10.81 -1.66 1.21
CA PHE A 36 9.82 -1.99 0.20
C PHE A 36 10.32 -1.58 -1.18
N PRO A 37 9.79 -2.19 -2.24
CA PRO A 37 10.07 -1.72 -3.59
C PRO A 37 9.70 -0.24 -3.70
N GLY A 38 10.35 0.49 -4.60
CA GLY A 38 10.01 1.88 -4.84
C GLY A 38 8.54 2.04 -5.23
N GLU A 39 7.99 3.22 -5.03
CA GLU A 39 6.58 3.45 -5.31
C GLU A 39 6.16 3.06 -6.72
N PRO A 40 6.91 3.42 -7.78
CA PRO A 40 6.49 3.02 -9.11
C PRO A 40 6.40 1.51 -9.26
N GLN A 41 7.37 0.78 -8.74
CA GLN A 41 7.38 -0.67 -8.84
C GLN A 41 6.25 -1.27 -8.01
N LEU A 42 6.07 -0.78 -6.80
CA LEU A 42 5.04 -1.32 -5.92
C LEU A 42 3.64 -1.06 -6.49
N ALA A 43 3.44 0.11 -7.10
CA ALA A 43 2.17 0.41 -7.75
C ALA A 43 1.89 -0.58 -8.88
N ILE A 44 2.92 -0.91 -9.66
CA ILE A 44 2.78 -1.89 -10.73
C ILE A 44 2.43 -3.25 -10.15
N GLU A 45 3.11 -3.66 -9.10
CA GLU A 45 2.87 -4.97 -8.48
C GLU A 45 1.46 -5.09 -7.94
N LEU A 46 0.93 -4.00 -7.42
CA LEU A 46 -0.43 -4.01 -6.87
C LEU A 46 -1.48 -3.66 -7.91
N GLY A 47 -1.07 -3.25 -9.09
CA GLY A 47 -2.01 -2.90 -10.16
C GLY A 47 -2.82 -1.66 -9.86
N ILE A 48 -2.22 -0.66 -9.24
CA ILE A 48 -2.92 0.57 -8.83
C ILE A 48 -2.11 1.79 -9.26
N SER A 49 -2.77 2.94 -9.21
CA SER A 49 -2.10 4.20 -9.51
C SER A 49 -1.20 4.60 -8.33
N ARG A 50 -0.28 5.50 -8.60
CA ARG A 50 0.60 6.01 -7.54
C ARG A 50 -0.19 6.76 -6.49
N VAL A 51 -1.26 7.46 -6.90
CA VAL A 51 -2.10 8.17 -5.96
C VAL A 51 -2.76 7.20 -4.98
N THR A 52 -3.29 6.10 -5.51
CA THR A 52 -3.90 5.07 -4.67
C THR A 52 -2.85 4.44 -3.75
N LEU A 53 -1.67 4.17 -4.29
CA LEU A 53 -0.60 3.60 -3.48
C LEU A 53 -0.22 4.53 -2.33
N ARG A 54 -0.15 5.83 -2.59
CA ARG A 54 0.19 6.77 -1.53
C ARG A 54 -0.82 6.76 -0.41
N ARG A 55 -2.11 6.62 -0.75
CA ARG A 55 -3.15 6.52 0.27
C ARG A 55 -2.94 5.28 1.14
N VAL A 56 -2.59 4.16 0.50
CA VAL A 56 -2.34 2.93 1.24
C VAL A 56 -1.13 3.10 2.16
N LEU A 57 -0.05 3.67 1.63
CA LEU A 57 1.15 3.88 2.42
C LEU A 57 0.95 4.89 3.54
N ASP A 58 0.14 5.94 3.30
CA ASP A 58 -0.19 6.89 4.35
C ASP A 58 -0.90 6.19 5.51
N ARG A 59 -1.83 5.30 5.18
CA ARG A 59 -2.56 4.56 6.19
C ARG A 59 -1.63 3.65 6.99
N LEU A 60 -0.79 2.90 6.30
CA LEU A 60 0.16 2.01 6.97
C LEU A 60 1.15 2.79 7.82
N THR A 61 1.55 3.97 7.36
CA THR A 61 2.43 4.83 8.14
C THR A 61 1.74 5.31 9.41
N ALA A 62 0.48 5.73 9.28
CA ALA A 62 -0.28 6.20 10.42
C ALA A 62 -0.51 5.09 11.45
N GLU A 63 -0.59 3.86 10.98
CA GLU A 63 -0.76 2.70 11.84
C GLU A 63 0.55 2.20 12.44
N GLY A 64 1.67 2.78 12.04
CA GLY A 64 2.96 2.37 12.56
C GLY A 64 3.50 1.09 11.96
N VAL A 65 2.89 0.64 10.85
CA VAL A 65 3.31 -0.60 10.19
C VAL A 65 4.54 -0.38 9.33
N VAL A 66 4.61 0.78 8.67
CA VAL A 66 5.76 1.12 7.84
C VAL A 66 6.29 2.48 8.22
N GLU A 67 7.53 2.73 7.84
CA GLU A 67 8.19 4.00 8.09
C GLU A 67 8.68 4.54 6.75
N ARG A 68 8.36 5.79 6.47
CA ARG A 68 8.84 6.46 5.27
C ARG A 68 10.03 7.32 5.63
N ARG A 69 11.13 7.10 4.92
CA ARG A 69 12.35 7.86 5.14
C ARG A 69 12.61 8.70 3.92
N ALA A 70 12.59 10.02 4.08
CA ALA A 70 12.79 10.94 2.97
C ALA A 70 14.10 10.60 2.26
N GLY A 71 14.02 10.45 0.94
CA GLY A 71 15.19 10.17 0.12
C GLY A 71 15.72 8.75 0.22
N ALA A 72 15.15 7.92 1.09
CA ALA A 72 15.66 6.57 1.30
C ALA A 72 14.63 5.49 0.99
N GLY A 73 13.34 5.79 1.12
CA GLY A 73 12.31 4.82 0.78
C GLY A 73 11.38 4.50 1.93
N THR A 74 10.63 3.42 1.76
CA THR A 74 9.67 2.95 2.75
C THR A 74 10.18 1.63 3.31
N TYR A 75 10.09 1.49 4.62
CA TYR A 75 10.62 0.32 5.34
C TYR A 75 9.57 -0.26 6.26
N LEU A 76 9.59 -1.57 6.43
CA LEU A 76 8.72 -2.23 7.40
C LEU A 76 9.26 -1.98 8.79
N ARG A 77 8.37 -1.61 9.71
CA ARG A 77 8.78 -1.36 11.11
C ARG A 77 8.76 -2.60 11.98
#